data_1b932739ee5e29c49d37f401724c4637
#
_entry.id   1b932739ee5e29c49d37f401724c4637
#
_cell.length_a   1.000
_cell.length_b   1.000
_cell.length_c   1.000
_cell.angle_alpha   90.00
_cell.angle_beta   90.00
_cell.angle_gamma   90.00
#
_symmetry.space_group_name_H-M   'P 1'
#
loop_
_entity.id
_entity.type
_entity.pdbx_description
1 polymer ?
#
loop_
_entity_poly.entity_id
_entity_poly.type
_entity_poly.pdbx_seq_one_letter_code
_entity_poly.pdbx_strand_id
1 'polypeptide(L)'
;MMMDSDYLDNIFDKAIIGANLIKNRKTLTIDYVPEKLPFRDEESKTIAQVLSVVLKNGRPSNLLVFGKPGTGKTAVVKNVITRLKKKSIEHGIEITVTIINAKTSNTSYKVLYDIAEDIGINRFDKKLKVHFTGLSMGEATDRILEYLKKNNLHVVLIIDEIDSLVDRNGDDVLYNFTRANERMLGDGFVSLIGISNSLTFKDKLDPRVRSSLSEEEIIFNPYTIIQLKEILNDRSKLAFNEGSIGQAAINLCAAVAGKENGDARKAIDLLRVAAEIAERERADMVTENHIREAQEKIEKDTNYEVIKNSTTHTKLIVLSIMKSQTGMTGDVYDIYTSLCKQIEHDSLTQRRVTQIISELDQLGLITSNVVSHGRYGRSQIIKMAVSSDTVSKALKDDNFLSMLF
;
A
#
# COMPACT_ATOMS: atom_id res chain seq x y z
N MET A 1 16.56 11.30 -34.05
CA MET A 1 16.43 12.72 -33.79
C MET A 1 17.20 12.99 -32.50
N MET A 2 18.44 13.47 -32.58
CA MET A 2 19.22 13.81 -31.37
C MET A 2 18.54 15.02 -30.73
N MET A 3 18.05 14.85 -29.49
CA MET A 3 17.66 16.00 -28.68
C MET A 3 18.94 16.79 -28.36
N ASP A 4 18.94 18.07 -28.70
CA ASP A 4 20.04 18.99 -28.42
C ASP A 4 20.36 18.98 -26.93
N SER A 5 21.64 18.85 -26.54
CA SER A 5 22.07 18.92 -25.14
C SER A 5 21.61 20.24 -24.49
N ASP A 6 21.62 21.31 -25.24
CA ASP A 6 21.16 22.65 -24.83
C ASP A 6 19.68 22.71 -24.45
N TYR A 7 18.81 21.82 -24.98
CA TYR A 7 17.40 21.79 -24.65
C TYR A 7 17.16 21.20 -23.24
N LEU A 8 17.88 20.14 -22.88
CA LEU A 8 17.78 19.52 -21.56
C LEU A 8 18.36 20.43 -20.47
N ASP A 9 19.52 21.03 -20.73
CA ASP A 9 20.17 22.00 -19.83
C ASP A 9 19.25 23.19 -19.57
N ASN A 10 18.59 23.72 -20.59
CA ASN A 10 17.62 24.80 -20.48
C ASN A 10 16.38 24.42 -19.63
N ILE A 11 15.96 23.11 -19.62
CA ILE A 11 14.90 22.64 -18.75
C ILE A 11 15.37 22.62 -17.30
N PHE A 12 16.60 22.15 -17.03
CA PHE A 12 17.17 22.12 -15.68
C PHE A 12 17.39 23.52 -15.11
N ASP A 13 17.96 24.43 -15.90
CA ASP A 13 18.15 25.83 -15.51
C ASP A 13 16.81 26.52 -15.21
N LYS A 14 15.81 26.27 -16.04
CA LYS A 14 14.46 26.79 -15.82
C LYS A 14 13.79 26.23 -14.55
N ALA A 15 14.11 24.99 -14.18
CA ALA A 15 13.58 24.40 -12.95
C ALA A 15 14.24 24.99 -11.68
N ILE A 16 15.50 25.45 -11.79
CA ILE A 16 16.22 26.11 -10.69
C ILE A 16 15.69 27.53 -10.44
N ILE A 17 15.36 28.26 -11.52
CA ILE A 17 14.93 29.67 -11.49
C ILE A 17 13.41 29.79 -11.24
N GLY A 18 12.64 28.70 -11.34
CA GLY A 18 11.17 28.69 -11.22
C GLY A 18 10.65 29.07 -9.84
N ALA A 19 9.35 29.40 -9.78
CA ALA A 19 8.66 29.66 -8.51
C ALA A 19 8.78 28.44 -7.58
N ASN A 20 9.39 28.64 -6.42
CA ASN A 20 9.56 27.59 -5.43
C ASN A 20 8.35 27.60 -4.49
N LEU A 21 7.25 26.95 -4.91
CA LEU A 21 6.01 26.87 -4.11
C LEU A 21 6.23 26.00 -2.87
N ILE A 22 7.06 24.95 -2.99
CA ILE A 22 7.28 23.96 -1.96
C ILE A 22 8.59 24.27 -1.22
N LYS A 23 8.51 24.64 0.04
CA LYS A 23 9.68 24.83 0.92
C LYS A 23 10.24 23.52 1.48
N ASN A 24 9.38 22.49 1.66
CA ASN A 24 9.78 21.19 2.18
C ASN A 24 9.05 20.04 1.49
N ARG A 25 9.65 19.48 0.44
CA ARG A 25 9.09 18.37 -0.35
C ARG A 25 8.91 17.08 0.46
N LYS A 26 9.76 16.84 1.47
CA LYS A 26 9.68 15.62 2.31
C LYS A 26 8.35 15.52 3.04
N THR A 27 7.77 16.64 3.42
CA THR A 27 6.48 16.64 4.13
C THR A 27 5.30 16.22 3.25
N LEU A 28 5.42 16.22 1.93
CA LEU A 28 4.42 15.73 0.98
C LEU A 28 4.65 14.27 0.55
N THR A 29 5.66 13.60 1.09
CA THR A 29 5.85 12.17 0.82
C THR A 29 4.97 11.31 1.71
N ILE A 30 4.61 10.11 1.21
CA ILE A 30 3.79 9.12 1.93
C ILE A 30 4.50 8.60 3.19
N ASP A 31 5.84 8.55 3.16
CA ASP A 31 6.65 8.01 4.26
C ASP A 31 6.86 9.00 5.41
N TYR A 32 6.53 10.27 5.19
CA TYR A 32 6.67 11.27 6.24
C TYR A 32 5.62 11.09 7.34
N VAL A 33 6.08 10.81 8.55
CA VAL A 33 5.23 10.71 9.75
C VAL A 33 5.34 12.01 10.54
N PRO A 34 4.26 12.80 10.68
CA PRO A 34 4.28 14.02 11.48
C PRO A 34 4.31 13.69 12.98
N GLU A 35 4.82 14.63 13.79
CA GLU A 35 4.84 14.49 15.24
C GLU A 35 3.42 14.41 15.85
N LYS A 36 2.47 15.13 15.27
CA LYS A 36 1.06 15.09 15.64
C LYS A 36 0.26 14.43 14.52
N LEU A 37 -0.59 13.49 14.89
CA LEU A 37 -1.49 12.77 14.00
C LEU A 37 -2.91 13.16 14.37
N PRO A 38 -3.48 14.21 13.75
CA PRO A 38 -4.81 14.70 14.11
C PRO A 38 -5.86 13.60 13.93
N PHE A 39 -6.87 13.60 14.81
CA PHE A 39 -7.97 12.63 14.82
C PHE A 39 -7.56 11.17 15.06
N ARG A 40 -6.37 10.95 15.63
CA ARG A 40 -5.88 9.61 16.03
C ARG A 40 -5.41 9.59 17.49
N ASP A 41 -5.96 10.48 18.31
CA ASP A 41 -5.57 10.61 19.70
C ASP A 41 -6.00 9.39 20.52
N GLU A 42 -7.22 8.86 20.31
CA GLU A 42 -7.71 7.70 21.03
C GLU A 42 -6.98 6.42 20.63
N GLU A 43 -6.77 6.21 19.31
CA GLU A 43 -5.98 5.07 18.84
C GLU A 43 -4.54 5.14 19.34
N SER A 44 -3.93 6.34 19.29
CA SER A 44 -2.57 6.56 19.80
C SER A 44 -2.47 6.30 21.30
N LYS A 45 -3.47 6.74 22.06
CA LYS A 45 -3.58 6.54 23.52
C LYS A 45 -3.71 5.06 23.87
N THR A 46 -4.58 4.34 23.16
CA THR A 46 -4.79 2.90 23.40
C THR A 46 -3.51 2.12 23.11
N ILE A 47 -2.84 2.35 21.98
CA ILE A 47 -1.55 1.71 21.66
C ILE A 47 -0.50 2.04 22.71
N ALA A 48 -0.43 3.32 23.12
CA ALA A 48 0.54 3.74 24.15
C ALA A 48 0.27 3.10 25.51
N GLN A 49 -1.01 2.92 25.90
CA GLN A 49 -1.39 2.25 27.13
C GLN A 49 -0.98 0.77 27.11
N VAL A 50 -1.29 0.04 26.04
CA VAL A 50 -0.87 -1.35 25.85
C VAL A 50 0.65 -1.47 25.96
N LEU A 51 1.38 -0.63 25.26
CA LEU A 51 2.86 -0.68 25.24
C LEU A 51 3.54 -0.12 26.48
N SER A 52 2.84 0.69 27.29
CA SER A 52 3.43 1.31 28.49
C SER A 52 3.91 0.32 29.54
N VAL A 53 3.38 -0.90 29.52
CA VAL A 53 3.75 -2.02 30.41
C VAL A 53 5.23 -2.36 30.27
N VAL A 54 5.82 -2.15 29.08
CA VAL A 54 7.25 -2.33 28.82
C VAL A 54 8.11 -1.47 29.76
N LEU A 55 7.66 -0.24 30.07
CA LEU A 55 8.37 0.67 30.98
C LEU A 55 8.41 0.20 32.44
N LYS A 56 7.74 -0.90 32.73
CA LYS A 56 7.75 -1.60 34.01
C LYS A 56 8.35 -3.01 33.90
N ASN A 57 9.11 -3.27 32.84
CA ASN A 57 9.65 -4.60 32.48
C ASN A 57 8.57 -5.68 32.34
N GLY A 58 7.32 -5.28 32.05
CA GLY A 58 6.23 -6.20 31.82
C GLY A 58 6.00 -6.46 30.33
N ARG A 59 5.44 -7.63 30.03
CA ARG A 59 5.06 -8.01 28.66
C ARG A 59 3.79 -7.26 28.25
N PRO A 60 3.80 -6.46 27.15
CA PRO A 60 2.58 -5.93 26.56
C PRO A 60 1.71 -7.04 25.96
N SER A 61 0.40 -6.84 25.94
CA SER A 61 -0.52 -7.66 25.15
C SER A 61 -0.19 -7.60 23.66
N ASN A 62 -0.48 -8.68 22.93
CA ASN A 62 -0.44 -8.64 21.49
C ASN A 62 -1.56 -7.74 20.97
N LEU A 63 -1.33 -7.06 19.86
CA LEU A 63 -2.23 -6.04 19.34
C LEU A 63 -2.51 -6.27 17.86
N LEU A 64 -3.78 -6.29 17.47
CA LEU A 64 -4.19 -6.22 16.08
C LEU A 64 -4.76 -4.85 15.73
N VAL A 65 -4.18 -4.24 14.69
CA VAL A 65 -4.58 -2.94 14.17
C VAL A 65 -5.20 -3.11 12.80
N PHE A 66 -6.49 -2.82 12.69
CA PHE A 66 -7.26 -2.97 11.46
C PHE A 66 -7.66 -1.63 10.86
N GLY A 67 -7.89 -1.62 9.56
CA GLY A 67 -8.50 -0.49 8.86
C GLY A 67 -8.13 -0.46 7.39
N LYS A 68 -8.87 0.28 6.60
CA LYS A 68 -8.58 0.47 5.16
C LYS A 68 -7.19 1.11 4.95
N PRO A 69 -6.60 0.97 3.76
CA PRO A 69 -5.40 1.73 3.40
C PRO A 69 -5.59 3.23 3.63
N GLY A 70 -4.51 3.93 3.99
CA GLY A 70 -4.51 5.39 4.18
C GLY A 70 -5.20 5.92 5.44
N THR A 71 -5.67 5.06 6.37
CA THR A 71 -6.30 5.47 7.63
C THR A 71 -5.32 5.85 8.74
N GLY A 72 -4.01 5.78 8.50
CA GLY A 72 -2.98 6.22 9.43
C GLY A 72 -2.44 5.14 10.38
N LYS A 73 -2.83 3.86 10.26
CA LYS A 73 -2.39 2.74 11.13
C LYS A 73 -0.88 2.71 11.37
N THR A 74 -0.14 2.51 10.29
CA THR A 74 1.33 2.42 10.35
C THR A 74 1.98 3.70 10.90
N ALA A 75 1.43 4.87 10.56
CA ALA A 75 1.93 6.15 11.04
C ALA A 75 1.75 6.29 12.55
N VAL A 76 0.58 5.93 13.09
CA VAL A 76 0.30 5.97 14.52
C VAL A 76 1.19 4.98 15.27
N VAL A 77 1.28 3.73 14.82
CA VAL A 77 2.15 2.73 15.45
C VAL A 77 3.60 3.22 15.47
N LYS A 78 4.15 3.70 14.35
CA LYS A 78 5.52 4.24 14.28
C LYS A 78 5.72 5.44 15.21
N ASN A 79 4.75 6.34 15.29
CA ASN A 79 4.84 7.52 16.18
C ASN A 79 4.89 7.10 17.65
N VAL A 80 3.98 6.21 18.09
CA VAL A 80 3.95 5.71 19.46
C VAL A 80 5.23 4.95 19.81
N ILE A 81 5.71 4.09 18.91
CA ILE A 81 6.96 3.36 19.10
C ILE A 81 8.17 4.30 19.23
N THR A 82 8.24 5.35 18.43
CA THR A 82 9.32 6.34 18.50
C THR A 82 9.34 7.01 19.88
N ARG A 83 8.16 7.36 20.40
CA ARG A 83 8.02 7.94 21.75
C ARG A 83 8.35 6.93 22.85
N LEU A 84 7.90 5.67 22.68
CA LEU A 84 8.23 4.59 23.62
C LEU A 84 9.75 4.37 23.70
N LYS A 85 10.44 4.26 22.55
CA LYS A 85 11.90 4.11 22.50
C LYS A 85 12.61 5.26 23.22
N LYS A 86 12.17 6.50 22.99
CA LYS A 86 12.74 7.65 23.70
C LYS A 86 12.57 7.53 25.22
N LYS A 87 11.37 7.17 25.67
CA LYS A 87 11.08 7.01 27.10
C LYS A 87 11.81 5.82 27.71
N SER A 88 11.95 4.71 27.00
CA SER A 88 12.69 3.56 27.51
C SER A 88 14.17 3.89 27.75
N ILE A 89 14.80 4.63 26.84
CA ILE A 89 16.19 5.09 27.01
C ILE A 89 16.31 6.03 28.21
N GLU A 90 15.36 6.98 28.37
CA GLU A 90 15.34 7.90 29.53
C GLU A 90 15.25 7.15 30.87
N HIS A 91 14.65 5.97 30.91
CA HIS A 91 14.49 5.15 32.10
C HIS A 91 15.46 3.96 32.19
N GLY A 92 16.42 3.86 31.29
CA GLY A 92 17.43 2.77 31.29
C GLY A 92 16.82 1.38 30.96
N ILE A 93 15.70 1.34 30.27
CA ILE A 93 15.02 0.10 29.85
C ILE A 93 15.40 -0.22 28.43
N GLU A 94 15.98 -1.38 28.22
CA GLU A 94 16.41 -1.84 26.91
C GLU A 94 15.26 -2.55 26.18
N ILE A 95 14.79 -1.99 25.06
CA ILE A 95 13.78 -2.60 24.21
C ILE A 95 14.29 -2.71 22.79
N THR A 96 14.05 -3.86 22.18
CA THR A 96 14.27 -4.09 20.75
C THR A 96 12.94 -3.98 20.03
N VAL A 97 12.89 -3.15 18.99
CA VAL A 97 11.70 -3.02 18.15
C VAL A 97 12.06 -3.38 16.70
N THR A 98 11.39 -4.38 16.19
CA THR A 98 11.53 -4.87 14.81
C THR A 98 10.28 -4.52 14.02
N ILE A 99 10.44 -3.94 12.83
CA ILE A 99 9.33 -3.56 11.95
C ILE A 99 9.51 -4.26 10.60
N ILE A 100 8.64 -5.22 10.31
CA ILE A 100 8.66 -5.99 9.08
C ILE A 100 7.44 -5.59 8.22
N ASN A 101 7.65 -5.31 6.94
CA ASN A 101 6.57 -5.19 5.98
C ASN A 101 6.41 -6.51 5.21
N ALA A 102 5.27 -7.17 5.38
CA ALA A 102 5.02 -8.51 4.81
C ALA A 102 4.87 -8.52 3.28
N LYS A 103 4.71 -7.38 2.63
CA LYS A 103 4.77 -7.31 1.15
C LYS A 103 6.20 -7.39 0.63
N THR A 104 7.15 -6.77 1.31
CA THR A 104 8.56 -6.80 0.92
C THR A 104 9.22 -8.09 1.37
N SER A 105 8.93 -8.54 2.60
CA SER A 105 9.36 -9.82 3.15
C SER A 105 8.31 -10.89 2.82
N ASN A 106 8.25 -11.27 1.54
CA ASN A 106 7.15 -12.00 0.94
C ASN A 106 7.10 -13.51 1.23
N THR A 107 8.08 -14.05 1.96
CA THR A 107 8.10 -15.45 2.43
C THR A 107 8.27 -15.52 3.93
N SER A 108 7.72 -16.55 4.56
CA SER A 108 7.89 -16.79 6.00
C SER A 108 9.36 -16.82 6.41
N TYR A 109 10.20 -17.45 5.59
CA TYR A 109 11.64 -17.52 5.85
C TYR A 109 12.31 -16.13 5.77
N LYS A 110 11.92 -15.29 4.81
CA LYS A 110 12.44 -13.92 4.70
C LYS A 110 12.04 -13.07 5.91
N VAL A 111 10.82 -13.25 6.42
CA VAL A 111 10.37 -12.60 7.67
C VAL A 111 11.27 -13.01 8.84
N LEU A 112 11.55 -14.31 9.02
CA LEU A 112 12.45 -14.79 10.08
C LEU A 112 13.87 -14.25 9.92
N TYR A 113 14.37 -14.23 8.70
CA TYR A 113 15.69 -13.67 8.41
C TYR A 113 15.78 -12.19 8.78
N ASP A 114 14.78 -11.38 8.38
CA ASP A 114 14.73 -9.96 8.68
C ASP A 114 14.60 -9.69 10.19
N ILE A 115 13.82 -10.51 10.90
CA ILE A 115 13.78 -10.46 12.38
C ILE A 115 15.17 -10.74 12.95
N ALA A 116 15.85 -11.78 12.46
CA ALA A 116 17.18 -12.14 12.94
C ALA A 116 18.24 -11.06 12.70
N GLU A 117 18.15 -10.34 11.57
CA GLU A 117 19.01 -9.20 11.27
C GLU A 117 18.74 -8.02 12.23
N ASP A 118 17.45 -7.68 12.44
CA ASP A 118 17.04 -6.55 13.25
C ASP A 118 17.39 -6.73 14.73
N ILE A 119 17.20 -7.94 15.29
CA ILE A 119 17.58 -8.24 16.69
C ILE A 119 19.09 -8.44 16.85
N GLY A 120 19.87 -8.46 15.76
CA GLY A 120 21.32 -8.51 15.77
C GLY A 120 21.94 -9.90 15.90
N ILE A 121 21.14 -10.99 15.86
CA ILE A 121 21.61 -12.38 15.99
C ILE A 121 22.69 -12.69 14.95
N ASN A 122 22.49 -12.26 13.72
CA ASN A 122 23.41 -12.52 12.60
C ASN A 122 24.74 -11.75 12.72
N ARG A 123 24.78 -10.70 13.55
CA ARG A 123 25.99 -9.89 13.81
C ARG A 123 26.75 -10.36 15.04
N PHE A 124 26.04 -10.75 16.09
CA PHE A 124 26.63 -10.95 17.41
C PHE A 124 26.74 -12.41 17.83
N ASP A 125 25.98 -13.35 17.24
CA ASP A 125 26.05 -14.78 17.58
C ASP A 125 26.29 -15.67 16.37
N LYS A 126 27.53 -16.09 16.14
CA LYS A 126 27.90 -16.96 15.01
C LYS A 126 27.28 -18.35 15.08
N LYS A 127 26.93 -18.86 16.29
CA LYS A 127 26.37 -20.21 16.47
C LYS A 127 24.88 -20.25 16.14
N LEU A 128 24.16 -19.20 16.53
CA LEU A 128 22.71 -19.08 16.32
C LEU A 128 22.36 -18.37 15.01
N LYS A 129 23.36 -18.00 14.21
CA LYS A 129 23.14 -17.25 12.97
C LYS A 129 22.07 -17.89 12.09
N VAL A 130 21.08 -17.08 11.69
CA VAL A 130 20.06 -17.43 10.70
C VAL A 130 20.58 -17.05 9.32
N HIS A 131 20.99 -18.06 8.55
CA HIS A 131 21.48 -17.85 7.20
C HIS A 131 20.31 -17.52 6.25
N PHE A 132 20.60 -16.89 5.12
CA PHE A 132 19.57 -16.57 4.12
C PHE A 132 18.95 -17.82 3.49
N THR A 133 19.70 -18.92 3.44
CA THR A 133 19.26 -20.22 2.90
C THR A 133 19.82 -21.36 3.74
N GLY A 134 19.18 -22.54 3.64
CA GLY A 134 19.73 -23.79 4.19
C GLY A 134 19.25 -24.20 5.58
N LEU A 135 18.37 -23.41 6.24
CA LEU A 135 17.71 -23.79 7.47
C LEU A 135 16.25 -24.12 7.22
N SER A 136 15.69 -25.02 8.01
CA SER A 136 14.23 -25.18 8.07
C SER A 136 13.58 -23.98 8.80
N MET A 137 12.29 -23.76 8.57
CA MET A 137 11.52 -22.73 9.28
C MET A 137 11.56 -22.93 10.80
N GLY A 138 11.41 -24.17 11.26
CA GLY A 138 11.48 -24.52 12.68
C GLY A 138 12.83 -24.19 13.28
N GLU A 139 13.93 -24.59 12.61
CA GLU A 139 15.28 -24.33 13.09
C GLU A 139 15.61 -22.83 13.13
N ALA A 140 15.19 -22.07 12.12
CA ALA A 140 15.36 -20.63 12.11
C ALA A 140 14.62 -19.96 13.28
N THR A 141 13.38 -20.39 13.53
CA THR A 141 12.57 -19.90 14.67
C THR A 141 13.24 -20.27 16.00
N ASP A 142 13.70 -21.52 16.15
CA ASP A 142 14.33 -21.99 17.39
C ASP A 142 15.60 -21.19 17.70
N ARG A 143 16.44 -20.91 16.70
CA ARG A 143 17.63 -20.06 16.87
C ARG A 143 17.28 -18.64 17.33
N ILE A 144 16.23 -18.05 16.75
CA ILE A 144 15.74 -16.73 17.16
C ILE A 144 15.30 -16.76 18.62
N LEU A 145 14.44 -17.71 19.01
CA LEU A 145 13.93 -17.82 20.36
C LEU A 145 15.02 -18.13 21.40
N GLU A 146 16.00 -18.98 21.04
CA GLU A 146 17.15 -19.25 21.88
C GLU A 146 18.00 -17.99 22.11
N TYR A 147 18.23 -17.20 21.07
CA TYR A 147 18.95 -15.94 21.18
C TYR A 147 18.22 -14.93 22.06
N LEU A 148 16.91 -14.78 21.89
CA LEU A 148 16.07 -13.90 22.71
C LEU A 148 16.14 -14.29 24.19
N LYS A 149 16.02 -15.59 24.47
CA LYS A 149 16.10 -16.16 25.82
C LYS A 149 17.49 -15.95 26.45
N LYS A 150 18.55 -16.26 25.70
CA LYS A 150 19.95 -16.15 26.18
C LYS A 150 20.31 -14.73 26.59
N ASN A 151 19.74 -13.73 25.89
CA ASN A 151 20.05 -12.31 26.12
C ASN A 151 18.94 -11.57 26.89
N ASN A 152 17.90 -12.26 27.36
CA ASN A 152 16.72 -11.67 28.05
C ASN A 152 16.13 -10.45 27.31
N LEU A 153 16.00 -10.54 25.99
CA LEU A 153 15.59 -9.39 25.18
C LEU A 153 14.08 -9.14 25.30
N HIS A 154 13.74 -7.87 25.45
CA HIS A 154 12.38 -7.37 25.38
C HIS A 154 12.10 -6.94 23.92
N VAL A 155 11.29 -7.70 23.19
CA VAL A 155 11.05 -7.47 21.75
C VAL A 155 9.61 -7.07 21.51
N VAL A 156 9.42 -5.94 20.82
CA VAL A 156 8.14 -5.55 20.20
C VAL A 156 8.28 -5.79 18.69
N LEU A 157 7.65 -6.85 18.22
CA LEU A 157 7.64 -7.23 16.80
C LEU A 157 6.41 -6.63 16.11
N ILE A 158 6.64 -5.80 15.11
CA ILE A 158 5.58 -5.19 14.31
C ILE A 158 5.60 -5.81 12.91
N ILE A 159 4.47 -6.41 12.51
CA ILE A 159 4.29 -6.94 11.15
C ILE A 159 3.23 -6.09 10.46
N ASP A 160 3.70 -5.24 9.55
CA ASP A 160 2.82 -4.44 8.70
C ASP A 160 2.34 -5.26 7.50
N GLU A 161 1.08 -5.08 7.11
CA GLU A 161 0.40 -5.87 6.07
C GLU A 161 0.41 -7.38 6.36
N ILE A 162 0.15 -7.73 7.62
CA ILE A 162 0.16 -9.11 8.14
C ILE A 162 -0.80 -10.06 7.37
N ASP A 163 -1.89 -9.52 6.83
CA ASP A 163 -2.82 -10.23 5.95
C ASP A 163 -2.10 -10.77 4.69
N SER A 164 -1.18 -10.01 4.11
CA SER A 164 -0.38 -10.46 2.96
C SER A 164 0.54 -11.63 3.30
N LEU A 165 1.06 -11.71 4.54
CA LEU A 165 1.86 -12.84 4.99
C LEU A 165 1.02 -14.12 5.05
N VAL A 166 -0.12 -14.04 5.71
CA VAL A 166 -1.02 -15.19 5.90
C VAL A 166 -1.60 -15.68 4.58
N ASP A 167 -2.01 -14.77 3.71
CA ASP A 167 -2.58 -15.12 2.40
C ASP A 167 -1.60 -15.88 1.49
N ARG A 168 -0.29 -15.64 1.63
CA ARG A 168 0.75 -16.28 0.81
C ARG A 168 1.38 -17.50 1.44
N ASN A 169 1.55 -17.49 2.75
CA ASN A 169 2.44 -18.43 3.43
C ASN A 169 1.78 -19.16 4.62
N GLY A 170 0.50 -18.87 4.92
CA GLY A 170 -0.13 -19.36 6.14
C GLY A 170 0.31 -18.61 7.39
N ASP A 171 -0.10 -19.09 8.55
CA ASP A 171 0.07 -18.41 9.84
C ASP A 171 1.14 -19.03 10.77
N ASP A 172 2.00 -19.94 10.27
CA ASP A 172 3.04 -20.61 11.03
C ASP A 172 3.98 -19.67 11.77
N VAL A 173 4.39 -18.56 11.12
CA VAL A 173 5.24 -17.54 11.74
C VAL A 173 4.53 -16.91 12.91
N LEU A 174 3.26 -16.58 12.74
CA LEU A 174 2.44 -15.96 13.80
C LEU A 174 2.23 -16.93 14.96
N TYR A 175 1.96 -18.20 14.65
CA TYR A 175 1.84 -19.25 15.65
C TYR A 175 3.07 -19.35 16.55
N ASN A 176 4.26 -19.34 15.94
CA ASN A 176 5.50 -19.44 16.69
C ASN A 176 5.77 -18.21 17.58
N PHE A 177 5.54 -16.99 17.07
CA PHE A 177 5.83 -15.78 17.83
C PHE A 177 4.76 -15.44 18.88
N THR A 178 3.50 -15.74 18.64
CA THR A 178 2.45 -15.55 19.67
C THR A 178 2.64 -16.47 20.86
N ARG A 179 3.30 -17.62 20.66
CA ARG A 179 3.65 -18.60 21.72
C ARG A 179 5.10 -18.53 22.17
N ALA A 180 5.87 -17.60 21.65
CA ALA A 180 7.28 -17.45 22.00
C ALA A 180 7.51 -17.37 23.52
N ASN A 181 6.65 -16.64 24.22
CA ASN A 181 6.76 -16.43 25.69
C ASN A 181 6.52 -17.70 26.50
N GLU A 182 5.75 -18.68 26.02
CA GLU A 182 5.60 -19.99 26.67
C GLU A 182 6.92 -20.78 26.65
N ARG A 183 7.77 -20.53 25.66
CA ARG A 183 9.07 -21.21 25.45
C ARG A 183 10.26 -20.43 26.04
N MET A 184 10.08 -19.11 26.23
CA MET A 184 11.06 -18.21 26.80
C MET A 184 10.88 -18.14 28.33
N LEU A 185 11.50 -19.08 29.05
CA LEU A 185 11.53 -19.05 30.51
C LEU A 185 12.62 -18.03 30.93
N GLY A 186 12.21 -16.83 31.38
CA GLY A 186 13.09 -15.72 31.80
C GLY A 186 12.36 -14.38 31.78
N ASP A 187 13.10 -13.30 32.01
CA ASP A 187 12.54 -11.93 32.08
C ASP A 187 12.31 -11.31 30.68
N GLY A 188 12.86 -11.90 29.62
CA GLY A 188 12.65 -11.45 28.23
C GLY A 188 11.24 -11.79 27.73
N PHE A 189 10.72 -10.98 26.81
CA PHE A 189 9.41 -11.23 26.18
C PHE A 189 9.39 -10.86 24.71
N VAL A 190 8.41 -11.43 24.00
CA VAL A 190 7.99 -11.00 22.65
C VAL A 190 6.53 -10.55 22.71
N SER A 191 6.26 -9.34 22.22
CA SER A 191 4.91 -8.83 21.97
C SER A 191 4.75 -8.54 20.48
N LEU A 192 3.64 -8.96 19.89
CA LEU A 192 3.37 -8.84 18.46
C LEU A 192 2.32 -7.77 18.19
N ILE A 193 2.63 -6.85 17.28
CA ILE A 193 1.68 -5.88 16.73
C ILE A 193 1.46 -6.24 15.26
N GLY A 194 0.27 -6.74 14.92
CA GLY A 194 -0.15 -7.01 13.55
C GLY A 194 -0.93 -5.83 12.98
N ILE A 195 -0.53 -5.32 11.81
CA ILE A 195 -1.28 -4.28 11.09
C ILE A 195 -1.87 -4.90 9.83
N SER A 196 -3.21 -4.85 9.69
CA SER A 196 -3.93 -5.42 8.55
C SER A 196 -4.79 -4.40 7.83
N ASN A 197 -4.90 -4.56 6.51
CA ASN A 197 -5.84 -3.83 5.67
C ASN A 197 -7.21 -4.53 5.55
N SER A 198 -7.35 -5.76 6.05
CA SER A 198 -8.55 -6.58 5.99
C SER A 198 -9.13 -6.84 7.38
N LEU A 199 -10.41 -6.51 7.59
CA LEU A 199 -11.14 -6.84 8.82
C LEU A 199 -11.43 -8.34 8.96
N THR A 200 -11.51 -9.05 7.83
CA THR A 200 -11.83 -10.49 7.80
C THR A 200 -10.58 -11.38 7.80
N PHE A 201 -9.39 -10.79 7.80
CA PHE A 201 -8.13 -11.53 7.81
C PHE A 201 -8.04 -12.55 8.96
N LYS A 202 -8.51 -12.18 10.15
CA LYS A 202 -8.50 -13.05 11.32
C LYS A 202 -9.34 -14.33 11.18
N ASP A 203 -10.29 -14.35 10.25
CA ASP A 203 -11.12 -15.54 10.00
C ASP A 203 -10.33 -16.63 9.24
N LYS A 204 -9.19 -16.28 8.65
CA LYS A 204 -8.26 -17.19 7.97
C LYS A 204 -7.23 -17.81 8.92
N LEU A 205 -7.09 -17.29 10.14
CA LEU A 205 -6.12 -17.77 11.13
C LEU A 205 -6.59 -19.04 11.82
N ASP A 206 -5.64 -19.89 12.20
CA ASP A 206 -5.87 -20.97 13.17
C ASP A 206 -6.48 -20.36 14.44
N PRO A 207 -7.51 -20.99 15.04
CA PRO A 207 -8.15 -20.47 16.25
C PRO A 207 -7.19 -20.16 17.40
N ARG A 208 -6.09 -20.93 17.52
CA ARG A 208 -5.07 -20.72 18.56
C ARG A 208 -4.23 -19.46 18.29
N VAL A 209 -3.88 -19.22 17.03
CA VAL A 209 -3.18 -18.01 16.61
C VAL A 209 -4.07 -16.79 16.79
N ARG A 210 -5.31 -16.91 16.34
CA ARG A 210 -6.32 -15.85 16.50
C ARG A 210 -6.50 -15.44 17.95
N SER A 211 -6.69 -16.40 18.88
CA SER A 211 -6.86 -16.12 20.30
C SER A 211 -5.66 -15.41 20.91
N SER A 212 -4.44 -15.86 20.57
CA SER A 212 -3.21 -15.27 21.13
C SER A 212 -2.82 -13.94 20.48
N LEU A 213 -3.18 -13.71 19.23
CA LEU A 213 -2.86 -12.49 18.49
C LEU A 213 -3.85 -11.35 18.78
N SER A 214 -5.12 -11.68 19.03
CA SER A 214 -6.21 -10.72 19.27
C SER A 214 -6.45 -10.45 20.76
N GLU A 215 -5.39 -10.33 21.57
CA GLU A 215 -5.52 -9.92 22.98
C GLU A 215 -6.13 -8.51 23.08
N GLU A 216 -5.71 -7.62 22.16
CA GLU A 216 -6.25 -6.27 21.98
C GLU A 216 -6.50 -5.99 20.49
N GLU A 217 -7.59 -5.31 20.16
CA GLU A 217 -7.94 -4.95 18.77
C GLU A 217 -8.27 -3.47 18.66
N ILE A 218 -7.73 -2.82 17.62
CA ILE A 218 -7.99 -1.41 17.33
C ILE A 218 -8.40 -1.26 15.87
N ILE A 219 -9.54 -0.59 15.64
CA ILE A 219 -10.07 -0.33 14.31
C ILE A 219 -9.85 1.13 13.93
N PHE A 220 -9.15 1.36 12.82
CA PHE A 220 -8.95 2.68 12.24
C PHE A 220 -10.01 2.97 11.18
N ASN A 221 -10.93 3.83 11.53
CA ASN A 221 -11.96 4.28 10.58
C ASN A 221 -11.36 5.19 9.51
N PRO A 222 -11.91 5.17 8.27
CA PRO A 222 -11.56 6.12 7.23
C PRO A 222 -11.74 7.57 7.70
N TYR A 223 -10.90 8.46 7.21
CA TYR A 223 -11.05 9.88 7.51
C TYR A 223 -12.27 10.49 6.80
N THR A 224 -12.98 11.37 7.49
CA THR A 224 -14.01 12.19 6.88
C THR A 224 -13.38 13.31 6.03
N ILE A 225 -14.17 13.93 5.13
CA ILE A 225 -13.71 15.07 4.31
C ILE A 225 -13.19 16.21 5.21
N ILE A 226 -13.85 16.46 6.33
CA ILE A 226 -13.45 17.51 7.28
C ILE A 226 -12.09 17.19 7.90
N GLN A 227 -11.89 15.95 8.32
CA GLN A 227 -10.62 15.49 8.88
C GLN A 227 -9.48 15.54 7.85
N LEU A 228 -9.75 15.12 6.60
CA LEU A 228 -8.77 15.22 5.51
C LEU A 228 -8.38 16.67 5.23
N LYS A 229 -9.36 17.60 5.25
CA LYS A 229 -9.09 19.02 5.08
C LYS A 229 -8.12 19.54 6.15
N GLU A 230 -8.32 19.19 7.42
CA GLU A 230 -7.42 19.62 8.50
C GLU A 230 -6.03 19.00 8.38
N ILE A 231 -5.95 17.69 8.06
CA ILE A 231 -4.69 17.00 7.79
C ILE A 231 -3.92 17.68 6.64
N LEU A 232 -4.62 18.05 5.56
CA LEU A 232 -4.02 18.74 4.42
C LEU A 232 -3.59 20.17 4.77
N ASN A 233 -4.38 20.90 5.57
CA ASN A 233 -4.02 22.23 6.05
C ASN A 233 -2.71 22.18 6.88
N ASP A 234 -2.61 21.25 7.83
CA ASP A 234 -1.40 21.13 8.64
C ASP A 234 -0.20 20.69 7.81
N ARG A 235 -0.42 19.80 6.84
CA ARG A 235 0.61 19.36 5.91
C ARG A 235 1.07 20.51 5.02
N SER A 236 0.13 21.34 4.53
CA SER A 236 0.41 22.50 3.69
C SER A 236 1.24 23.56 4.40
N LYS A 237 0.97 23.85 5.66
CA LYS A 237 1.79 24.77 6.48
C LYS A 237 3.25 24.35 6.58
N LEU A 238 3.49 23.03 6.59
CA LEU A 238 4.85 22.47 6.66
C LEU A 238 5.53 22.42 5.29
N ALA A 239 4.77 22.20 4.23
CA ALA A 239 5.26 21.93 2.90
C ALA A 239 5.44 23.17 2.04
N PHE A 240 4.53 24.15 2.12
CA PHE A 240 4.45 25.29 1.19
C PHE A 240 4.96 26.59 1.81
N ASN A 241 5.40 27.48 0.95
CA ASN A 241 5.60 28.88 1.32
C ASN A 241 4.25 29.56 1.57
N GLU A 242 4.24 30.61 2.35
CA GLU A 242 3.02 31.38 2.64
C GLU A 242 2.40 31.93 1.35
N GLY A 243 1.09 31.75 1.18
CA GLY A 243 0.38 32.18 -0.02
C GLY A 243 0.51 31.27 -1.23
N SER A 244 1.39 30.24 -1.23
CA SER A 244 1.63 29.36 -2.37
C SER A 244 0.52 28.32 -2.62
N ILE A 245 -0.50 28.24 -1.79
CA ILE A 245 -1.65 27.34 -1.98
C ILE A 245 -2.97 28.00 -1.58
N GLY A 246 -3.97 27.87 -2.45
CA GLY A 246 -5.32 28.37 -2.19
C GLY A 246 -6.13 27.43 -1.29
N GLN A 247 -6.94 28.00 -0.39
CA GLN A 247 -7.83 27.18 0.47
C GLN A 247 -8.85 26.36 -0.34
N ALA A 248 -9.28 26.86 -1.50
CA ALA A 248 -10.17 26.15 -2.41
C ALA A 248 -9.52 24.87 -2.97
N ALA A 249 -8.22 24.91 -3.29
CA ALA A 249 -7.46 23.75 -3.73
C ALA A 249 -7.41 22.66 -2.63
N ILE A 250 -7.15 23.05 -1.37
CA ILE A 250 -7.15 22.11 -0.22
C ILE A 250 -8.55 21.51 -0.02
N ASN A 251 -9.60 22.31 -0.13
CA ASN A 251 -10.99 21.84 0.01
C ASN A 251 -11.34 20.82 -1.08
N LEU A 252 -10.97 21.09 -2.33
CA LEU A 252 -11.22 20.18 -3.45
C LEU A 252 -10.42 18.87 -3.28
N CYS A 253 -9.14 18.97 -2.92
CA CYS A 253 -8.29 17.81 -2.66
C CYS A 253 -8.89 16.90 -1.57
N ALA A 254 -9.35 17.46 -0.44
CA ALA A 254 -10.02 16.72 0.62
C ALA A 254 -11.34 16.09 0.15
N ALA A 255 -12.12 16.78 -0.68
CA ALA A 255 -13.38 16.27 -1.21
C ALA A 255 -13.16 15.08 -2.17
N VAL A 256 -12.17 15.17 -3.06
CA VAL A 256 -11.81 14.07 -3.98
C VAL A 256 -11.39 12.82 -3.20
N ALA A 257 -10.41 12.95 -2.30
CA ALA A 257 -9.92 11.83 -1.51
C ALA A 257 -10.98 11.26 -0.54
N GLY A 258 -11.87 12.11 -0.02
CA GLY A 258 -12.96 11.71 0.87
C GLY A 258 -14.03 10.85 0.17
N LYS A 259 -14.31 11.12 -1.11
CA LYS A 259 -15.19 10.28 -1.94
C LYS A 259 -14.56 8.91 -2.22
N GLU A 260 -13.25 8.83 -2.31
CA GLU A 260 -12.49 7.61 -2.58
C GLU A 260 -12.08 6.85 -1.30
N ASN A 261 -12.96 6.68 -0.35
CA ASN A 261 -12.76 5.93 0.89
C ASN A 261 -11.97 6.65 2.01
N GLY A 262 -11.79 7.95 1.99
CA GLY A 262 -11.16 8.70 3.08
C GLY A 262 -9.67 8.36 3.29
N ASP A 263 -8.94 8.13 2.19
CA ASP A 263 -7.51 7.77 2.19
C ASP A 263 -6.64 9.03 2.24
N ALA A 264 -5.96 9.25 3.39
CA ALA A 264 -5.07 10.39 3.56
C ALA A 264 -3.82 10.33 2.68
N ARG A 265 -3.35 9.13 2.30
CA ARG A 265 -2.19 8.98 1.39
C ARG A 265 -2.54 9.51 0.01
N LYS A 266 -3.72 9.16 -0.52
CA LYS A 266 -4.22 9.69 -1.79
C LYS A 266 -4.41 11.20 -1.75
N ALA A 267 -4.92 11.74 -0.64
CA ALA A 267 -5.07 13.18 -0.47
C ALA A 267 -3.72 13.91 -0.53
N ILE A 268 -2.72 13.40 0.16
CA ILE A 268 -1.37 13.99 0.19
C ILE A 268 -0.69 13.84 -1.18
N ASP A 269 -0.84 12.69 -1.85
CA ASP A 269 -0.25 12.46 -3.16
C ASP A 269 -0.89 13.36 -4.23
N LEU A 270 -2.21 13.51 -4.21
CA LEU A 270 -2.93 14.45 -5.09
C LEU A 270 -2.43 15.88 -4.90
N LEU A 271 -2.26 16.31 -3.65
CA LEU A 271 -1.72 17.63 -3.34
C LEU A 271 -0.28 17.82 -3.83
N ARG A 272 0.57 16.79 -3.68
CA ARG A 272 1.94 16.77 -4.16
C ARG A 272 2.01 16.92 -5.68
N VAL A 273 1.24 16.09 -6.40
CA VAL A 273 1.23 16.12 -7.88
C VAL A 273 0.70 17.47 -8.39
N ALA A 274 -0.34 18.02 -7.76
CA ALA A 274 -0.87 19.34 -8.12
C ALA A 274 0.16 20.46 -7.91
N ALA A 275 0.93 20.39 -6.83
CA ALA A 275 2.01 21.33 -6.58
C ALA A 275 3.14 21.23 -7.62
N GLU A 276 3.50 20.01 -8.02
CA GLU A 276 4.49 19.77 -9.07
C GLU A 276 4.02 20.30 -10.44
N ILE A 277 2.71 20.19 -10.75
CA ILE A 277 2.12 20.76 -11.97
C ILE A 277 2.24 22.30 -11.92
N ALA A 278 1.79 22.92 -10.83
CA ALA A 278 1.85 24.36 -10.64
C ALA A 278 3.26 24.93 -10.77
N GLU A 279 4.27 24.24 -10.20
CA GLU A 279 5.69 24.64 -10.33
C GLU A 279 6.18 24.55 -11.80
N ARG A 280 5.77 23.50 -12.55
CA ARG A 280 6.11 23.34 -13.97
C ARG A 280 5.49 24.45 -14.83
N GLU A 281 4.27 24.87 -14.50
CA GLU A 281 3.56 25.97 -15.17
C GLU A 281 4.03 27.35 -14.71
N ARG A 282 4.90 27.42 -13.70
CA ARG A 282 5.36 28.66 -13.06
C ARG A 282 4.23 29.50 -12.51
N ALA A 283 3.23 28.82 -11.97
CA ALA A 283 2.14 29.49 -11.30
C ALA A 283 2.60 30.09 -9.95
N ASP A 284 1.97 31.18 -9.53
CA ASP A 284 2.27 31.82 -8.25
C ASP A 284 1.70 31.05 -7.07
N MET A 285 0.68 30.20 -7.33
CA MET A 285 0.01 29.39 -6.29
C MET A 285 -0.65 28.15 -6.87
N VAL A 286 -0.81 27.13 -6.02
CA VAL A 286 -1.61 25.94 -6.34
C VAL A 286 -3.10 26.27 -6.28
N THR A 287 -3.82 26.00 -7.37
CA THR A 287 -5.24 26.29 -7.55
C THR A 287 -6.07 25.01 -7.68
N GLU A 288 -7.40 25.14 -7.73
CA GLU A 288 -8.31 24.01 -8.00
C GLU A 288 -8.06 23.36 -9.37
N ASN A 289 -7.64 24.12 -10.39
CA ASN A 289 -7.34 23.58 -11.71
C ASN A 289 -6.17 22.60 -11.64
N HIS A 290 -5.10 22.95 -10.92
CA HIS A 290 -3.95 22.07 -10.72
C HIS A 290 -4.35 20.77 -9.99
N ILE A 291 -5.33 20.82 -9.05
CA ILE A 291 -5.87 19.61 -8.39
C ILE A 291 -6.63 18.73 -9.39
N ARG A 292 -7.43 19.31 -10.29
CA ARG A 292 -8.16 18.55 -11.33
C ARG A 292 -7.22 17.90 -12.31
N GLU A 293 -6.21 18.63 -12.78
CA GLU A 293 -5.18 18.09 -13.66
C GLU A 293 -4.35 16.98 -13.00
N ALA A 294 -4.03 17.15 -11.71
CA ALA A 294 -3.35 16.12 -10.93
C ALA A 294 -4.20 14.85 -10.80
N GLN A 295 -5.51 14.99 -10.55
CA GLN A 295 -6.43 13.88 -10.50
C GLN A 295 -6.47 13.11 -11.83
N GLU A 296 -6.67 13.82 -12.94
CA GLU A 296 -6.66 13.20 -14.28
C GLU A 296 -5.34 12.49 -14.59
N LYS A 297 -4.21 13.11 -14.21
CA LYS A 297 -2.89 12.50 -14.39
C LYS A 297 -2.71 11.22 -13.60
N ILE A 298 -3.06 11.23 -12.30
CA ILE A 298 -2.96 10.05 -11.43
C ILE A 298 -3.87 8.93 -11.93
N GLU A 299 -5.09 9.26 -12.36
CA GLU A 299 -6.02 8.27 -12.94
C GLU A 299 -5.46 7.66 -14.24
N LYS A 300 -4.91 8.48 -15.15
CA LYS A 300 -4.28 8.01 -16.39
C LYS A 300 -3.09 7.10 -16.11
N ASP A 301 -2.21 7.51 -15.22
CA ASP A 301 -1.00 6.74 -14.85
C ASP A 301 -1.39 5.41 -14.18
N THR A 302 -2.40 5.41 -13.30
CA THR A 302 -2.91 4.20 -12.64
C THR A 302 -3.50 3.22 -13.66
N ASN A 303 -4.36 3.69 -14.56
CA ASN A 303 -4.99 2.86 -15.59
C ASN A 303 -3.96 2.27 -16.55
N TYR A 304 -2.96 3.07 -16.94
CA TYR A 304 -1.84 2.61 -17.74
C TYR A 304 -1.09 1.45 -17.06
N GLU A 305 -0.70 1.61 -15.79
CA GLU A 305 0.03 0.58 -15.04
C GLU A 305 -0.81 -0.69 -14.82
N VAL A 306 -2.09 -0.56 -14.53
CA VAL A 306 -3.00 -1.72 -14.38
C VAL A 306 -3.06 -2.53 -15.68
N ILE A 307 -3.23 -1.87 -16.83
CA ILE A 307 -3.28 -2.56 -18.13
C ILE A 307 -1.92 -3.17 -18.47
N LYS A 308 -0.82 -2.42 -18.30
CA LYS A 308 0.54 -2.87 -18.60
C LYS A 308 0.93 -4.12 -17.82
N ASN A 309 0.56 -4.20 -16.54
CA ASN A 309 0.89 -5.33 -15.66
C ASN A 309 -0.15 -6.46 -15.69
N SER A 310 -1.21 -6.34 -16.49
CA SER A 310 -2.21 -7.39 -16.68
C SER A 310 -1.66 -8.58 -17.47
N THR A 311 -2.33 -9.74 -17.34
CA THR A 311 -1.98 -10.94 -18.12
C THR A 311 -2.21 -10.72 -19.63
N THR A 312 -1.54 -11.50 -20.48
CA THR A 312 -1.70 -11.44 -21.94
C THR A 312 -3.18 -11.58 -22.35
N HIS A 313 -3.90 -12.52 -21.75
CA HIS A 313 -5.34 -12.68 -22.03
C HIS A 313 -6.16 -11.44 -21.66
N THR A 314 -5.90 -10.83 -20.51
CA THR A 314 -6.57 -9.59 -20.08
C THR A 314 -6.30 -8.47 -21.06
N LYS A 315 -5.05 -8.29 -21.50
CA LYS A 315 -4.66 -7.29 -22.50
C LYS A 315 -5.34 -7.52 -23.86
N LEU A 316 -5.43 -8.78 -24.31
CA LEU A 316 -6.13 -9.13 -25.54
C LEU A 316 -7.63 -8.85 -25.45
N ILE A 317 -8.26 -9.11 -24.30
CA ILE A 317 -9.68 -8.79 -24.07
C ILE A 317 -9.89 -7.26 -24.07
N VAL A 318 -9.03 -6.49 -23.43
CA VAL A 318 -9.08 -5.01 -23.46
C VAL A 318 -8.94 -4.50 -24.91
N LEU A 319 -8.01 -5.06 -25.68
CA LEU A 319 -7.86 -4.72 -27.11
C LEU A 319 -9.10 -5.10 -27.92
N SER A 320 -9.72 -6.24 -27.62
CA SER A 320 -10.95 -6.69 -28.27
C SER A 320 -12.14 -5.78 -28.00
N ILE A 321 -12.28 -5.32 -26.76
CA ILE A 321 -13.31 -4.34 -26.38
C ILE A 321 -13.08 -3.01 -27.11
N MET A 322 -11.83 -2.56 -27.23
CA MET A 322 -11.48 -1.34 -27.94
C MET A 322 -11.77 -1.44 -29.46
N LYS A 323 -11.57 -2.63 -30.04
CA LYS A 323 -11.82 -2.88 -31.47
C LYS A 323 -13.29 -3.24 -31.79
N SER A 324 -14.09 -3.60 -30.79
CA SER A 324 -15.50 -3.97 -30.99
C SER A 324 -16.35 -2.75 -31.34
N GLN A 325 -17.15 -2.86 -32.38
CA GLN A 325 -18.09 -1.81 -32.79
C GLN A 325 -19.40 -1.86 -31.99
N THR A 326 -19.81 -3.06 -31.59
CA THR A 326 -21.12 -3.28 -30.92
C THR A 326 -20.97 -3.25 -29.40
N GLY A 327 -19.79 -3.61 -28.89
CA GLY A 327 -19.56 -3.83 -27.48
C GLY A 327 -20.26 -5.04 -26.87
N MET A 328 -20.91 -5.87 -27.69
CA MET A 328 -21.58 -7.10 -27.23
C MET A 328 -20.56 -8.16 -26.82
N THR A 329 -20.81 -8.90 -25.74
CA THR A 329 -19.90 -9.94 -25.23
C THR A 329 -19.52 -10.97 -26.30
N GLY A 330 -20.46 -11.34 -27.20
CA GLY A 330 -20.20 -12.28 -28.32
C GLY A 330 -19.19 -11.72 -29.30
N ASP A 331 -19.41 -10.48 -29.76
CA ASP A 331 -18.52 -9.78 -30.69
C ASP A 331 -17.11 -9.59 -30.08
N VAL A 332 -17.04 -9.20 -28.83
CA VAL A 332 -15.77 -9.09 -28.10
C VAL A 332 -15.05 -10.44 -28.02
N TYR A 333 -15.78 -11.53 -27.81
CA TYR A 333 -15.20 -12.88 -27.76
C TYR A 333 -14.68 -13.33 -29.13
N ASP A 334 -15.42 -13.03 -30.21
CA ASP A 334 -15.01 -13.38 -31.59
C ASP A 334 -13.74 -12.62 -32.00
N ILE A 335 -13.64 -11.31 -31.65
CA ILE A 335 -12.43 -10.51 -31.87
C ILE A 335 -11.28 -11.07 -31.02
N TYR A 336 -11.53 -11.38 -29.75
CA TYR A 336 -10.52 -11.94 -28.85
C TYR A 336 -9.95 -13.26 -29.42
N THR A 337 -10.79 -14.17 -29.87
CA THR A 337 -10.31 -15.45 -30.43
C THR A 337 -9.53 -15.25 -31.74
N SER A 338 -9.92 -14.26 -32.56
CA SER A 338 -9.15 -13.87 -33.74
C SER A 338 -7.77 -13.32 -33.40
N LEU A 339 -7.68 -12.45 -32.37
CA LEU A 339 -6.40 -11.89 -31.89
C LEU A 339 -5.50 -12.99 -31.30
N CYS A 340 -6.05 -13.93 -30.53
CA CYS A 340 -5.29 -15.06 -30.02
C CYS A 340 -4.66 -15.87 -31.15
N LYS A 341 -5.42 -16.15 -32.23
CA LYS A 341 -4.90 -16.87 -33.40
C LYS A 341 -3.78 -16.13 -34.11
N GLN A 342 -3.84 -14.79 -34.18
CA GLN A 342 -2.80 -13.97 -34.81
C GLN A 342 -1.45 -14.02 -34.09
N ILE A 343 -1.46 -14.24 -32.78
CA ILE A 343 -0.24 -14.33 -31.95
C ILE A 343 0.09 -15.76 -31.55
N GLU A 344 -0.55 -16.76 -32.18
CA GLU A 344 -0.36 -18.20 -31.89
C GLU A 344 -0.54 -18.55 -30.41
N HIS A 345 -1.54 -17.93 -29.75
CA HIS A 345 -1.85 -18.14 -28.34
C HIS A 345 -3.20 -18.85 -28.19
N ASP A 346 -3.28 -19.82 -27.26
CA ASP A 346 -4.52 -20.54 -27.01
C ASP A 346 -5.61 -19.60 -26.44
N SER A 347 -6.83 -19.70 -26.97
CA SER A 347 -7.94 -18.88 -26.48
C SER A 347 -8.58 -19.49 -25.22
N LEU A 348 -8.95 -18.63 -24.27
CA LEU A 348 -9.75 -19.03 -23.10
C LEU A 348 -11.20 -19.30 -23.51
N THR A 349 -11.92 -20.07 -22.69
CA THR A 349 -13.36 -20.28 -22.84
C THR A 349 -14.14 -18.98 -22.64
N GLN A 350 -15.30 -18.86 -23.30
CA GLN A 350 -16.17 -17.69 -23.19
C GLN A 350 -16.54 -17.37 -21.73
N ARG A 351 -16.75 -18.41 -20.91
CA ARG A 351 -17.02 -18.24 -19.46
C ARG A 351 -15.86 -17.53 -18.75
N ARG A 352 -14.61 -17.92 -19.04
CA ARG A 352 -13.45 -17.29 -18.42
C ARG A 352 -13.25 -15.86 -18.91
N VAL A 353 -13.49 -15.60 -20.19
CA VAL A 353 -13.47 -14.24 -20.76
C VAL A 353 -14.52 -13.35 -20.08
N THR A 354 -15.75 -13.84 -19.88
CA THR A 354 -16.80 -13.10 -19.16
C THR A 354 -16.40 -12.80 -17.70
N GLN A 355 -15.69 -13.72 -17.04
CA GLN A 355 -15.18 -13.48 -15.70
C GLN A 355 -14.13 -12.35 -15.69
N ILE A 356 -13.17 -12.35 -16.63
CA ILE A 356 -12.17 -11.27 -16.77
C ILE A 356 -12.85 -9.94 -17.09
N ILE A 357 -13.89 -9.93 -17.94
CA ILE A 357 -14.69 -8.72 -18.19
C ILE A 357 -15.29 -8.18 -16.88
N SER A 358 -15.82 -9.05 -16.03
CA SER A 358 -16.35 -8.62 -14.72
C SER A 358 -15.26 -8.09 -13.80
N GLU A 359 -14.05 -8.66 -13.83
CA GLU A 359 -12.89 -8.16 -13.08
C GLU A 359 -12.46 -6.76 -13.60
N LEU A 360 -12.44 -6.55 -14.92
CA LEU A 360 -12.15 -5.25 -15.55
C LEU A 360 -13.19 -4.16 -15.22
N ASP A 361 -14.47 -4.54 -15.10
CA ASP A 361 -15.56 -3.65 -14.69
C ASP A 361 -15.39 -3.23 -13.22
N GLN A 362 -15.07 -4.18 -12.34
CA GLN A 362 -14.75 -3.90 -10.93
C GLN A 362 -13.54 -3.00 -10.75
N LEU A 363 -12.56 -3.08 -11.65
CA LEU A 363 -11.38 -2.21 -11.69
C LEU A 363 -11.68 -0.82 -12.28
N GLY A 364 -12.89 -0.60 -12.82
CA GLY A 364 -13.27 0.65 -13.45
C GLY A 364 -12.62 0.91 -14.82
N LEU A 365 -11.98 -0.09 -15.43
CA LEU A 365 -11.37 0.04 -16.76
C LEU A 365 -12.40 0.01 -17.90
N ILE A 366 -13.53 -0.62 -17.64
CA ILE A 366 -14.67 -0.72 -18.53
C ILE A 366 -15.97 -0.45 -17.77
N THR A 367 -17.05 -0.25 -18.50
CA THR A 367 -18.43 -0.27 -17.97
C THR A 367 -19.21 -1.36 -18.69
N SER A 368 -19.93 -2.18 -17.93
CA SER A 368 -20.75 -3.24 -18.48
C SER A 368 -22.22 -3.09 -18.06
N ASN A 369 -23.11 -3.03 -19.05
CA ASN A 369 -24.54 -2.90 -18.82
C ASN A 369 -25.27 -4.11 -19.41
N VAL A 370 -26.12 -4.76 -18.60
CA VAL A 370 -26.94 -5.88 -19.04
C VAL A 370 -28.16 -5.34 -19.78
N VAL A 371 -28.30 -5.73 -21.06
CA VAL A 371 -29.47 -5.41 -21.87
C VAL A 371 -30.29 -6.67 -22.04
N SER A 372 -31.60 -6.60 -21.72
CA SER A 372 -32.54 -7.70 -21.88
C SER A 372 -33.22 -7.60 -23.25
N HIS A 373 -33.09 -8.64 -24.06
CA HIS A 373 -33.77 -8.75 -25.35
C HIS A 373 -35.08 -9.58 -25.27
N GLY A 374 -35.72 -9.58 -24.09
CA GLY A 374 -36.96 -10.33 -23.88
C GLY A 374 -36.77 -11.83 -24.07
N ARG A 375 -37.51 -12.44 -25.02
CA ARG A 375 -37.46 -13.90 -25.34
C ARG A 375 -36.10 -14.36 -25.91
N TYR A 376 -35.27 -13.44 -26.38
CA TYR A 376 -33.96 -13.72 -27.01
C TYR A 376 -32.80 -13.72 -26.05
N GLY A 377 -33.05 -13.61 -24.74
CA GLY A 377 -32.02 -13.70 -23.72
C GLY A 377 -31.50 -12.35 -23.22
N ARG A 378 -30.40 -12.40 -22.45
CA ARG A 378 -29.70 -11.22 -21.93
C ARG A 378 -28.34 -11.12 -22.59
N SER A 379 -27.99 -9.94 -23.09
CA SER A 379 -26.66 -9.62 -23.56
C SER A 379 -26.07 -8.50 -22.69
N GLN A 380 -24.76 -8.44 -22.66
CA GLN A 380 -24.03 -7.41 -21.93
C GLN A 380 -23.35 -6.49 -22.96
N ILE A 381 -23.58 -5.20 -22.85
CA ILE A 381 -22.88 -4.18 -23.64
C ILE A 381 -21.74 -3.65 -22.82
N ILE A 382 -20.54 -3.72 -23.36
CA ILE A 382 -19.28 -3.37 -22.74
C ILE A 382 -18.72 -2.13 -23.43
N LYS A 383 -18.26 -1.16 -22.66
CA LYS A 383 -17.60 0.05 -23.19
C LYS A 383 -16.34 0.33 -22.41
N MET A 384 -15.31 0.84 -23.07
CA MET A 384 -14.12 1.36 -22.37
C MET A 384 -14.51 2.55 -21.49
N ALA A 385 -14.07 2.53 -20.25
CA ALA A 385 -14.16 3.67 -19.31
C ALA A 385 -12.89 4.52 -19.32
N VAL A 386 -11.79 3.97 -19.84
CA VAL A 386 -10.48 4.59 -19.95
C VAL A 386 -10.25 5.11 -21.37
N SER A 387 -9.45 6.18 -21.51
CA SER A 387 -9.14 6.76 -22.83
C SER A 387 -8.42 5.75 -23.74
N SER A 388 -8.80 5.73 -25.02
CA SER A 388 -8.18 4.86 -26.02
C SER A 388 -6.67 5.09 -26.16
N ASP A 389 -6.19 6.30 -25.91
CA ASP A 389 -4.77 6.64 -25.94
C ASP A 389 -3.99 5.97 -24.81
N THR A 390 -4.52 5.96 -23.58
CA THR A 390 -3.91 5.28 -22.43
C THR A 390 -3.84 3.78 -22.68
N VAL A 391 -4.92 3.18 -23.18
CA VAL A 391 -4.98 1.76 -23.51
C VAL A 391 -3.98 1.41 -24.62
N SER A 392 -3.99 2.17 -25.71
CA SER A 392 -3.09 1.95 -26.86
C SER A 392 -1.63 2.06 -26.44
N LYS A 393 -1.27 3.03 -25.60
CA LYS A 393 0.09 3.20 -25.08
C LYS A 393 0.49 1.99 -24.24
N ALA A 394 -0.35 1.57 -23.28
CA ALA A 394 -0.06 0.44 -22.41
C ALA A 394 0.11 -0.89 -23.16
N LEU A 395 -0.66 -1.09 -24.24
CA LEU A 395 -0.59 -2.29 -25.05
C LEU A 395 0.57 -2.28 -26.06
N LYS A 396 0.94 -1.11 -26.59
CA LYS A 396 2.11 -0.97 -27.47
C LYS A 396 3.44 -1.17 -26.77
N ASP A 397 3.51 -0.84 -25.48
CA ASP A 397 4.70 -1.08 -24.65
C ASP A 397 4.91 -2.57 -24.31
N ASP A 398 3.95 -3.44 -24.67
CA ASP A 398 4.10 -4.89 -24.59
C ASP A 398 4.70 -5.41 -25.90
N ASN A 399 5.93 -5.91 -25.84
CA ASN A 399 6.68 -6.41 -27.01
C ASN A 399 5.94 -7.52 -27.76
N PHE A 400 5.08 -8.29 -27.08
CA PHE A 400 4.33 -9.40 -27.66
C PHE A 400 3.05 -8.94 -28.38
N LEU A 401 2.45 -7.85 -27.92
CA LEU A 401 1.20 -7.31 -28.46
C LEU A 401 1.40 -6.15 -29.43
N SER A 402 2.60 -5.57 -29.48
CA SER A 402 2.92 -4.45 -30.36
C SER A 402 2.68 -4.74 -31.85
N MET A 403 2.73 -6.02 -32.27
CA MET A 403 2.45 -6.44 -33.63
C MET A 403 0.97 -6.43 -34.04
N LEU A 404 0.06 -6.22 -33.08
CA LEU A 404 -1.40 -6.19 -33.32
C LEU A 404 -1.93 -4.76 -33.61
N PHE A 405 -1.04 -3.77 -33.62
CA PHE A 405 -1.35 -2.34 -33.83
C PHE A 405 -0.92 -1.81 -35.21
#